data_10a35ce2f3d2424e4dda01ccb6997ea5
#
_entry.id   10a35ce2f3d2424e4dda01ccb6997ea5
#
_cell.length_a   1.000
_cell.length_b   1.000
_cell.length_c   1.000
_cell.angle_alpha   90.00
_cell.angle_beta   90.00
_cell.angle_gamma   90.00
#
_symmetry.space_group_name_H-M   'P 1'
#
loop_
_entity.id
_entity.type
_entity.pdbx_description
1 polymer ?
#
loop_
_entity_poly.entity_id
_entity_poly.type
_entity_poly.pdbx_seq_one_letter_code
_entity_poly.pdbx_strand_id
1 'polypeptide(L)'
;MQTKNRPTGMFGFTIIWLGQIVSVLATSMTAFSFTIWVFQKTGSATALGLVQVFFITPFLLISPIAGVMVDRYDRKTMMMVSDLGAGLATVAILILQFMGVLQVWHLYVAAIFQGLGNAFQWPAYSAAISTLVSKEQYTRANGMMSLIEAGPGVVAPLLAGALLPFIGLTGILFIDVATFLLAIGALIFVHIPNPPRTDEGQQGQGNVWKEAGYGFRYIFARPSLLGLQLIFFFGNLFIGVWYTLVAPMILIRTGNNSLVLGYVLTAGAIGGVVGGVVISLRGGFKRIVHGVLAGWAISSIFSMLFGVGTTLFVWIPLMVLSTIFGPLINSSNQAIWQAKVAPDVQGRVFSARRLIAWFTNPISPIIAGTLADYVFEPAMKTASPLASLFGWLVHPGPGAGMALLLIFCGFGGILVGLGGYFIPAIRNAEDILPDHDAIPVSEPITV
;
A
#
# COMPACT_ATOMS: atom_id res chain seq x y z
N MET A 1 36.48 -4.36 -21.59
CA MET A 1 35.77 -3.40 -22.44
C MET A 1 35.44 -2.15 -21.63
N GLN A 2 35.82 -0.99 -22.11
CA GLN A 2 35.90 0.29 -21.41
C GLN A 2 34.54 0.78 -20.89
N THR A 3 34.35 0.89 -19.56
CA THR A 3 33.21 1.48 -18.86
C THR A 3 33.25 3.02 -18.83
N LYS A 4 34.12 3.66 -19.59
CA LYS A 4 34.48 5.08 -19.46
C LYS A 4 33.43 6.12 -19.86
N ASN A 5 32.29 5.75 -20.46
CA ASN A 5 31.30 6.70 -20.99
C ASN A 5 29.86 6.48 -20.53
N ARG A 6 29.60 5.67 -19.48
CA ARG A 6 28.24 5.50 -19.00
C ARG A 6 27.89 6.56 -17.94
N PRO A 7 26.68 7.16 -17.98
CA PRO A 7 26.24 8.12 -16.97
C PRO A 7 26.31 7.51 -15.56
N THR A 8 26.85 8.31 -14.63
CA THR A 8 26.95 7.97 -13.19
C THR A 8 26.54 9.19 -12.37
N GLY A 9 26.55 9.09 -11.06
CA GLY A 9 26.20 10.19 -10.18
C GLY A 9 24.74 10.59 -10.26
N MET A 10 24.43 11.82 -9.87
CA MET A 10 23.06 12.36 -9.88
C MET A 10 22.43 12.37 -11.28
N PHE A 11 23.22 12.55 -12.32
CA PHE A 11 22.73 12.50 -13.71
C PHE A 11 22.28 11.09 -14.09
N GLY A 12 23.06 10.05 -13.77
CA GLY A 12 22.69 8.66 -13.96
C GLY A 12 21.44 8.29 -13.15
N PHE A 13 21.37 8.73 -11.90
CA PHE A 13 20.19 8.57 -11.05
C PHE A 13 18.95 9.21 -11.67
N THR A 14 19.04 10.44 -12.20
CA THR A 14 17.91 11.13 -12.83
C THR A 14 17.39 10.39 -14.06
N ILE A 15 18.27 9.79 -14.88
CA ILE A 15 17.86 8.97 -16.04
C ILE A 15 17.05 7.75 -15.58
N ILE A 16 17.57 7.01 -14.58
CA ILE A 16 16.83 5.86 -14.03
C ILE A 16 15.49 6.32 -13.43
N TRP A 17 15.52 7.41 -12.67
CA TRP A 17 14.32 7.95 -12.01
C TRP A 17 13.23 8.34 -13.01
N LEU A 18 13.60 9.01 -14.12
CA LEU A 18 12.65 9.37 -15.19
C LEU A 18 12.05 8.12 -15.84
N GLY A 19 12.87 7.12 -16.14
CA GLY A 19 12.37 5.84 -16.67
C GLY A 19 11.42 5.16 -15.70
N GLN A 20 11.78 5.10 -14.42
CA GLN A 20 10.98 4.44 -13.40
C GLN A 20 9.67 5.17 -13.09
N ILE A 21 9.64 6.50 -12.96
CA ILE A 21 8.40 7.23 -12.64
C ILE A 21 7.37 7.08 -13.76
N VAL A 22 7.81 7.12 -15.03
CA VAL A 22 6.92 6.93 -16.18
C VAL A 22 6.40 5.49 -16.26
N SER A 23 7.28 4.50 -16.01
CA SER A 23 6.90 3.09 -15.98
C SER A 23 5.95 2.77 -14.83
N VAL A 24 6.24 3.22 -13.60
CA VAL A 24 5.38 3.00 -12.43
C VAL A 24 4.01 3.69 -12.61
N LEU A 25 3.99 4.87 -13.26
CA LEU A 25 2.73 5.54 -13.60
C LEU A 25 1.90 4.69 -14.57
N ALA A 26 2.50 4.17 -15.64
CA ALA A 26 1.81 3.34 -16.62
C ALA A 26 1.34 2.01 -16.03
N THR A 27 2.18 1.34 -15.21
CA THR A 27 1.78 0.13 -14.47
C THR A 27 0.62 0.39 -13.52
N SER A 28 0.59 1.55 -12.86
CA SER A 28 -0.54 1.96 -12.02
C SER A 28 -1.82 2.22 -12.82
N MET A 29 -1.70 2.76 -14.05
CA MET A 29 -2.81 2.89 -15.00
C MET A 29 -3.32 1.51 -15.43
N THR A 30 -2.44 0.56 -15.67
CA THR A 30 -2.77 -0.83 -15.99
C THR A 30 -3.52 -1.50 -14.84
N ALA A 31 -3.04 -1.36 -13.60
CA ALA A 31 -3.71 -1.90 -12.41
C ALA A 31 -5.13 -1.32 -12.22
N PHE A 32 -5.30 -0.02 -12.42
CA PHE A 32 -6.61 0.64 -12.42
C PHE A 32 -7.52 0.06 -13.51
N SER A 33 -7.00 -0.10 -14.72
CA SER A 33 -7.75 -0.64 -15.88
C SER A 33 -8.16 -2.10 -15.68
N PHE A 34 -7.29 -2.92 -15.04
CA PHE A 34 -7.62 -4.28 -14.67
C PHE A 34 -8.77 -4.34 -13.66
N THR A 35 -8.81 -3.42 -12.70
CA THR A 35 -9.93 -3.32 -11.74
C THR A 35 -11.27 -3.16 -12.48
N ILE A 36 -11.33 -2.28 -13.46
CA ILE A 36 -12.53 -2.05 -14.26
C ILE A 36 -12.84 -3.26 -15.14
N TRP A 37 -11.85 -3.76 -15.86
CA TRP A 37 -12.03 -4.89 -16.79
C TRP A 37 -12.49 -6.17 -16.08
N VAL A 38 -11.88 -6.51 -14.93
CA VAL A 38 -12.30 -7.68 -14.13
C VAL A 38 -13.73 -7.51 -13.65
N PHE A 39 -14.10 -6.33 -13.16
CA PHE A 39 -15.45 -6.09 -12.68
C PHE A 39 -16.48 -6.14 -13.81
N GLN A 40 -16.18 -5.56 -14.98
CA GLN A 40 -17.04 -5.65 -16.16
C GLN A 40 -17.24 -7.09 -16.65
N LYS A 41 -16.21 -7.94 -16.55
CA LYS A 41 -16.28 -9.36 -16.97
C LYS A 41 -17.00 -10.25 -15.99
N THR A 42 -16.91 -9.99 -14.67
CA THR A 42 -17.36 -10.92 -13.64
C THR A 42 -18.53 -10.39 -12.81
N GLY A 43 -18.69 -9.08 -12.71
CA GLY A 43 -19.59 -8.44 -11.75
C GLY A 43 -19.27 -8.74 -10.27
N SER A 44 -18.10 -9.31 -9.98
CA SER A 44 -17.73 -9.89 -8.67
C SER A 44 -16.65 -9.06 -7.98
N ALA A 45 -16.94 -8.64 -6.75
CA ALA A 45 -15.97 -8.03 -5.86
C ALA A 45 -14.91 -9.05 -5.38
N THR A 46 -15.28 -10.33 -5.28
CA THR A 46 -14.37 -11.43 -4.96
C THR A 46 -13.29 -11.57 -6.03
N ALA A 47 -13.66 -11.54 -7.31
CA ALA A 47 -12.69 -11.62 -8.40
C ALA A 47 -11.68 -10.46 -8.38
N LEU A 48 -12.12 -9.24 -8.06
CA LEU A 48 -11.24 -8.09 -7.85
C LEU A 48 -10.31 -8.29 -6.64
N GLY A 49 -10.86 -8.72 -5.53
CA GLY A 49 -10.10 -8.98 -4.32
C GLY A 49 -8.99 -10.02 -4.53
N LEU A 50 -9.27 -11.06 -5.32
CA LEU A 50 -8.29 -12.10 -5.62
C LEU A 50 -7.09 -11.56 -6.43
N VAL A 51 -7.26 -10.58 -7.34
CA VAL A 51 -6.11 -9.94 -8.01
C VAL A 51 -5.15 -9.33 -6.98
N GLN A 52 -5.70 -8.63 -5.98
CA GLN A 52 -4.89 -8.03 -4.89
C GLN A 52 -4.24 -9.11 -4.02
N VAL A 53 -4.94 -10.19 -3.70
CA VAL A 53 -4.39 -11.32 -2.92
C VAL A 53 -3.23 -11.97 -3.63
N PHE A 54 -3.37 -12.26 -4.93
CA PHE A 54 -2.31 -12.87 -5.73
C PHE A 54 -1.11 -11.95 -5.97
N PHE A 55 -1.26 -10.63 -5.86
CA PHE A 55 -0.17 -9.67 -5.86
C PHE A 55 0.53 -9.58 -4.50
N ILE A 56 -0.24 -9.33 -3.43
CA ILE A 56 0.33 -8.98 -2.13
C ILE A 56 0.90 -10.17 -1.37
N THR A 57 0.33 -11.38 -1.56
CA THR A 57 0.79 -12.58 -0.84
C THR A 57 2.23 -12.97 -1.23
N PRO A 58 2.60 -13.12 -2.52
CA PRO A 58 3.97 -13.38 -2.93
C PRO A 58 4.93 -12.26 -2.50
N PHE A 59 4.51 -10.99 -2.61
CA PHE A 59 5.27 -9.85 -2.14
C PHE A 59 5.63 -9.98 -0.66
N LEU A 60 4.65 -10.27 0.21
CA LEU A 60 4.87 -10.40 1.66
C LEU A 60 5.78 -11.59 2.00
N LEU A 61 5.56 -12.73 1.36
CA LEU A 61 6.34 -13.96 1.63
C LEU A 61 7.81 -13.80 1.22
N ILE A 62 8.08 -13.11 0.12
CA ILE A 62 9.43 -12.96 -0.44
C ILE A 62 10.17 -11.72 0.11
N SER A 63 9.46 -10.67 0.55
CA SER A 63 10.08 -9.44 1.05
C SER A 63 11.22 -9.64 2.06
N PRO A 64 11.14 -10.53 3.06
CA PRO A 64 12.26 -10.75 3.98
C PRO A 64 13.51 -11.33 3.31
N ILE A 65 13.30 -12.16 2.29
CA ILE A 65 14.39 -12.79 1.51
C ILE A 65 14.96 -11.81 0.50
N ALA A 66 14.11 -10.97 -0.08
CA ALA A 66 14.49 -10.00 -1.10
C ALA A 66 15.55 -9.01 -0.59
N GLY A 67 15.41 -8.51 0.64
CA GLY A 67 16.42 -7.64 1.26
C GLY A 67 17.80 -8.30 1.33
N VAL A 68 17.85 -9.55 1.80
CA VAL A 68 19.10 -10.33 1.88
C VAL A 68 19.71 -10.57 0.49
N MET A 69 18.87 -10.86 -0.52
CA MET A 69 19.35 -11.07 -1.89
C MET A 69 19.91 -9.80 -2.51
N VAL A 70 19.26 -8.65 -2.28
CA VAL A 70 19.75 -7.34 -2.76
C VAL A 70 21.11 -6.97 -2.16
N ASP A 71 21.38 -7.37 -0.92
CA ASP A 71 22.69 -7.14 -0.29
C ASP A 71 23.78 -8.09 -0.82
N ARG A 72 23.41 -9.29 -1.31
CA ARG A 72 24.34 -10.30 -1.81
C ARG A 72 24.67 -10.19 -3.29
N TYR A 73 23.69 -9.77 -4.10
CA TYR A 73 23.81 -9.73 -5.55
C TYR A 73 23.98 -8.31 -6.07
N ASP A 74 24.36 -8.19 -7.33
CA ASP A 74 24.48 -6.91 -8.04
C ASP A 74 23.13 -6.17 -8.08
N ARG A 75 23.10 -4.96 -7.55
CA ARG A 75 21.88 -4.15 -7.40
C ARG A 75 21.19 -3.87 -8.71
N LYS A 76 21.99 -3.55 -9.77
CA LYS A 76 21.48 -3.33 -11.11
C LYS A 76 20.81 -4.59 -11.66
N THR A 77 21.44 -5.74 -11.49
CA THR A 77 20.89 -7.03 -11.91
C THR A 77 19.59 -7.33 -11.17
N MET A 78 19.52 -7.09 -9.85
CA MET A 78 18.29 -7.28 -9.07
C MET A 78 17.15 -6.38 -9.55
N MET A 79 17.43 -5.09 -9.82
CA MET A 79 16.44 -4.17 -10.41
C MET A 79 15.97 -4.66 -11.79
N MET A 80 16.92 -5.07 -12.66
CA MET A 80 16.57 -5.55 -14.01
C MET A 80 15.74 -6.82 -13.99
N VAL A 81 16.07 -7.78 -13.14
CA VAL A 81 15.30 -9.04 -13.01
C VAL A 81 13.90 -8.77 -12.48
N SER A 82 13.78 -7.86 -11.50
CA SER A 82 12.50 -7.40 -10.96
C SER A 82 11.62 -6.77 -12.06
N ASP A 83 12.17 -5.78 -12.76
CA ASP A 83 11.45 -5.07 -13.82
C ASP A 83 11.10 -6.01 -14.99
N LEU A 84 12.03 -6.91 -15.39
CA LEU A 84 11.77 -7.90 -16.44
C LEU A 84 10.65 -8.86 -16.04
N GLY A 85 10.63 -9.36 -14.81
CA GLY A 85 9.56 -10.25 -14.34
C GLY A 85 8.18 -9.60 -14.41
N ALA A 86 8.07 -8.36 -13.93
CA ALA A 86 6.82 -7.60 -13.98
C ALA A 86 6.44 -7.22 -15.42
N GLY A 87 7.39 -6.73 -16.22
CA GLY A 87 7.14 -6.29 -17.58
C GLY A 87 6.79 -7.44 -18.53
N LEU A 88 7.45 -8.61 -18.41
CA LEU A 88 7.11 -9.79 -19.19
C LEU A 88 5.68 -10.30 -18.87
N ALA A 89 5.25 -10.20 -17.61
CA ALA A 89 3.87 -10.51 -17.25
C ALA A 89 2.88 -9.56 -17.98
N THR A 90 3.17 -8.25 -18.03
CA THR A 90 2.35 -7.29 -18.78
C THR A 90 2.37 -7.58 -20.28
N VAL A 91 3.53 -7.92 -20.86
CA VAL A 91 3.63 -8.32 -22.29
C VAL A 91 2.77 -9.55 -22.56
N ALA A 92 2.82 -10.57 -21.70
CA ALA A 92 1.99 -11.77 -21.84
C ALA A 92 0.49 -11.42 -21.83
N ILE A 93 0.06 -10.56 -20.90
CA ILE A 93 -1.33 -10.09 -20.82
C ILE A 93 -1.72 -9.30 -22.08
N LEU A 94 -0.84 -8.44 -22.60
CA LEU A 94 -1.08 -7.71 -23.85
C LEU A 94 -1.28 -8.66 -25.04
N ILE A 95 -0.44 -9.68 -25.17
CA ILE A 95 -0.58 -10.71 -26.23
C ILE A 95 -1.91 -11.45 -26.11
N LEU A 96 -2.26 -11.92 -24.90
CA LEU A 96 -3.53 -12.62 -24.67
C LEU A 96 -4.75 -11.73 -24.94
N GLN A 97 -4.66 -10.44 -24.58
CA GLN A 97 -5.68 -9.45 -24.89
C GLN A 97 -5.82 -9.22 -26.40
N PHE A 98 -4.71 -9.11 -27.11
CA PHE A 98 -4.70 -8.92 -28.56
C PHE A 98 -5.27 -10.13 -29.31
N MET A 99 -4.99 -11.34 -28.80
CA MET A 99 -5.57 -12.59 -29.33
C MET A 99 -7.06 -12.78 -28.96
N GLY A 100 -7.63 -11.93 -28.12
CA GLY A 100 -9.02 -12.04 -27.67
C GLY A 100 -9.30 -13.20 -26.69
N VAL A 101 -8.25 -13.84 -26.13
CA VAL A 101 -8.37 -15.00 -25.24
C VAL A 101 -8.08 -14.67 -23.76
N LEU A 102 -7.92 -13.38 -23.43
CA LEU A 102 -7.66 -12.94 -22.06
C LEU A 102 -8.81 -13.34 -21.12
N GLN A 103 -8.46 -14.00 -20.03
CA GLN A 103 -9.36 -14.40 -18.94
C GLN A 103 -8.85 -13.88 -17.59
N VAL A 104 -9.74 -13.80 -16.60
CA VAL A 104 -9.42 -13.23 -15.28
C VAL A 104 -8.29 -13.98 -14.58
N TRP A 105 -8.23 -15.30 -14.68
CA TRP A 105 -7.17 -16.10 -14.05
C TRP A 105 -5.76 -15.78 -14.60
N HIS A 106 -5.64 -15.32 -15.84
CA HIS A 106 -4.35 -14.85 -16.37
C HIS A 106 -3.83 -13.65 -15.59
N LEU A 107 -4.75 -12.76 -15.12
CA LEU A 107 -4.39 -11.62 -14.28
C LEU A 107 -3.91 -12.07 -12.89
N TYR A 108 -4.47 -13.15 -12.33
CA TYR A 108 -3.99 -13.72 -11.07
C TYR A 108 -2.55 -14.21 -11.19
N VAL A 109 -2.24 -14.91 -12.28
CA VAL A 109 -0.87 -15.39 -12.57
C VAL A 109 0.07 -14.19 -12.78
N ALA A 110 -0.32 -13.20 -13.57
CA ALA A 110 0.46 -11.99 -13.77
C ALA A 110 0.72 -11.23 -12.45
N ALA A 111 -0.30 -11.14 -11.58
CA ALA A 111 -0.20 -10.50 -10.28
C ALA A 111 0.84 -11.18 -9.36
N ILE A 112 0.97 -12.53 -9.40
CA ILE A 112 2.03 -13.26 -8.69
C ILE A 112 3.41 -12.77 -9.13
N PHE A 113 3.68 -12.73 -10.44
CA PHE A 113 4.97 -12.30 -10.96
C PHE A 113 5.25 -10.82 -10.66
N GLN A 114 4.25 -9.96 -10.76
CA GLN A 114 4.36 -8.55 -10.37
C GLN A 114 4.64 -8.38 -8.88
N GLY A 115 3.98 -9.14 -8.01
CA GLY A 115 4.21 -9.14 -6.57
C GLY A 115 5.62 -9.61 -6.19
N LEU A 116 6.10 -10.69 -6.83
CA LEU A 116 7.47 -11.18 -6.68
C LEU A 116 8.48 -10.11 -7.11
N GLY A 117 8.32 -9.50 -8.29
CA GLY A 117 9.18 -8.44 -8.78
C GLY A 117 9.21 -7.25 -7.83
N ASN A 118 8.04 -6.78 -7.40
CA ASN A 118 7.92 -5.62 -6.51
C ASN A 118 8.65 -5.80 -5.16
N ALA A 119 8.73 -7.05 -4.65
CA ALA A 119 9.47 -7.35 -3.43
C ALA A 119 10.96 -7.02 -3.51
N PHE A 120 11.57 -7.14 -4.69
CA PHE A 120 12.99 -6.85 -4.92
C PHE A 120 13.23 -5.40 -5.35
N GLN A 121 12.30 -4.80 -6.08
CA GLN A 121 12.48 -3.50 -6.74
C GLN A 121 12.80 -2.38 -5.76
N TRP A 122 11.98 -2.23 -4.70
CA TRP A 122 12.17 -1.17 -3.73
C TRP A 122 13.49 -1.26 -2.95
N PRO A 123 13.86 -2.41 -2.35
CA PRO A 123 15.16 -2.54 -1.69
C PRO A 123 16.35 -2.30 -2.62
N ALA A 124 16.30 -2.84 -3.85
CA ALA A 124 17.37 -2.68 -4.82
C ALA A 124 17.53 -1.22 -5.27
N TYR A 125 16.44 -0.52 -5.52
CA TYR A 125 16.46 0.88 -5.93
C TYR A 125 16.93 1.79 -4.79
N SER A 126 16.42 1.61 -3.57
CA SER A 126 16.87 2.33 -2.40
C SER A 126 18.36 2.14 -2.12
N ALA A 127 18.85 0.91 -2.27
CA ALA A 127 20.26 0.59 -2.12
C ALA A 127 21.11 1.22 -3.24
N ALA A 128 20.60 1.32 -4.48
CA ALA A 128 21.32 1.93 -5.60
C ALA A 128 21.57 3.44 -5.38
N ILE A 129 20.69 4.16 -4.69
CA ILE A 129 20.87 5.59 -4.36
C ILE A 129 22.20 5.80 -3.64
N SER A 130 22.49 4.99 -2.62
CA SER A 130 23.70 5.16 -1.80
C SER A 130 25.02 4.97 -2.56
N THR A 131 24.97 4.35 -3.74
CA THR A 131 26.15 4.12 -4.59
C THR A 131 26.23 5.05 -5.81
N LEU A 132 25.07 5.58 -6.24
CA LEU A 132 24.98 6.48 -7.39
C LEU A 132 25.15 7.94 -7.02
N VAL A 133 24.68 8.35 -5.83
CA VAL A 133 24.52 9.76 -5.47
C VAL A 133 25.43 10.10 -4.30
N SER A 134 26.05 11.30 -4.30
CA SER A 134 26.85 11.76 -3.18
C SER A 134 25.99 12.05 -1.94
N LYS A 135 26.58 12.01 -0.74
CA LYS A 135 25.87 12.20 0.54
C LYS A 135 25.11 13.52 0.60
N GLU A 136 25.66 14.58 0.03
CA GLU A 136 25.05 15.92 -0.02
C GLU A 136 23.77 15.95 -0.84
N GLN A 137 23.59 15.01 -1.75
CA GLN A 137 22.44 14.91 -2.65
C GLN A 137 21.38 13.87 -2.20
N TYR A 138 21.62 13.15 -1.09
CA TYR A 138 20.68 12.11 -0.60
C TYR A 138 19.26 12.66 -0.35
N THR A 139 19.15 13.85 0.25
CA THR A 139 17.84 14.47 0.51
C THR A 139 17.08 14.71 -0.80
N ARG A 140 17.75 15.17 -1.85
CA ARG A 140 17.16 15.39 -3.16
C ARG A 140 16.73 14.06 -3.81
N ALA A 141 17.60 13.05 -3.80
CA ALA A 141 17.30 11.73 -4.36
C ALA A 141 16.13 11.07 -3.63
N ASN A 142 16.09 11.11 -2.29
CA ASN A 142 14.97 10.58 -1.50
C ASN A 142 13.66 11.33 -1.76
N GLY A 143 13.70 12.66 -1.94
CA GLY A 143 12.53 13.43 -2.35
C GLY A 143 12.00 13.00 -3.72
N MET A 144 12.89 12.73 -4.68
CA MET A 144 12.50 12.20 -5.99
C MET A 144 11.91 10.78 -5.88
N MET A 145 12.43 9.93 -4.97
CA MET A 145 11.85 8.61 -4.68
C MET A 145 10.42 8.71 -4.13
N SER A 146 10.19 9.63 -3.21
CA SER A 146 8.84 9.86 -2.66
C SER A 146 7.83 10.27 -3.75
N LEU A 147 8.28 10.93 -4.83
CA LEU A 147 7.42 11.22 -5.98
C LEU A 147 7.04 9.96 -6.77
N ILE A 148 7.94 8.96 -6.89
CA ILE A 148 7.61 7.66 -7.51
C ILE A 148 6.56 6.92 -6.65
N GLU A 149 6.64 7.01 -5.33
CA GLU A 149 5.70 6.34 -4.43
C GLU A 149 4.31 6.99 -4.44
N ALA A 150 4.25 8.31 -4.34
CA ALA A 150 3.00 9.04 -4.15
C ALA A 150 2.36 9.50 -5.47
N GLY A 151 3.17 9.90 -6.46
CA GLY A 151 2.71 10.51 -7.71
C GLY A 151 1.74 9.64 -8.52
N PRO A 152 2.06 8.37 -8.78
CA PRO A 152 1.19 7.48 -9.53
C PRO A 152 -0.19 7.31 -8.89
N GLY A 153 -0.28 7.27 -7.57
CA GLY A 153 -1.56 7.18 -6.84
C GLY A 153 -2.50 8.34 -7.12
N VAL A 154 -1.96 9.52 -7.41
CA VAL A 154 -2.75 10.72 -7.77
C VAL A 154 -3.09 10.73 -9.26
N VAL A 155 -2.10 10.49 -10.11
CA VAL A 155 -2.19 10.76 -11.55
C VAL A 155 -2.77 9.58 -12.34
N ALA A 156 -2.40 8.33 -11.98
CA ALA A 156 -2.77 7.16 -12.75
C ALA A 156 -4.29 6.90 -12.83
N PRO A 157 -5.08 6.99 -11.73
CA PRO A 157 -6.52 6.77 -11.82
C PRO A 157 -7.22 7.78 -12.71
N LEU A 158 -6.77 9.06 -12.67
CA LEU A 158 -7.31 10.10 -13.51
C LEU A 158 -7.00 9.88 -14.98
N LEU A 159 -5.73 9.62 -15.31
CA LEU A 159 -5.32 9.37 -16.70
C LEU A 159 -5.95 8.10 -17.25
N ALA A 160 -5.90 7.00 -16.51
CA ALA A 160 -6.50 5.75 -16.95
C ALA A 160 -8.02 5.84 -17.06
N GLY A 161 -8.69 6.49 -16.11
CA GLY A 161 -10.13 6.73 -16.13
C GLY A 161 -10.56 7.53 -17.35
N ALA A 162 -9.77 8.53 -17.75
CA ALA A 162 -10.01 9.35 -18.93
C ALA A 162 -9.69 8.64 -20.25
N LEU A 163 -8.56 7.90 -20.31
CA LEU A 163 -8.08 7.28 -21.54
C LEU A 163 -8.77 5.95 -21.85
N LEU A 164 -9.13 5.17 -20.84
CA LEU A 164 -9.68 3.82 -21.00
C LEU A 164 -10.91 3.75 -21.94
N PRO A 165 -11.86 4.71 -21.93
CA PRO A 165 -12.99 4.70 -22.86
C PRO A 165 -12.59 4.88 -24.33
N PHE A 166 -11.44 5.53 -24.61
CA PHE A 166 -11.00 5.85 -25.97
C PHE A 166 -10.05 4.82 -26.55
N ILE A 167 -9.04 4.38 -25.77
CA ILE A 167 -7.99 3.47 -26.24
C ILE A 167 -8.16 2.03 -25.74
N GLY A 168 -9.14 1.79 -24.85
CA GLY A 168 -9.42 0.49 -24.26
C GLY A 168 -8.27 -0.06 -23.41
N LEU A 169 -8.45 -1.27 -22.89
CA LEU A 169 -7.42 -1.98 -22.12
C LEU A 169 -6.15 -2.21 -22.96
N THR A 170 -6.30 -2.54 -24.25
CA THR A 170 -5.17 -2.79 -25.15
C THR A 170 -4.25 -1.57 -25.26
N GLY A 171 -4.81 -0.37 -25.42
CA GLY A 171 -4.03 0.87 -25.48
C GLY A 171 -3.28 1.18 -24.20
N ILE A 172 -3.92 0.97 -23.03
CA ILE A 172 -3.25 1.14 -21.71
C ILE A 172 -2.09 0.15 -21.56
N LEU A 173 -2.30 -1.13 -21.89
CA LEU A 173 -1.25 -2.16 -21.84
C LEU A 173 -0.09 -1.83 -22.79
N PHE A 174 -0.37 -1.27 -23.96
CA PHE A 174 0.67 -0.84 -24.90
C PHE A 174 1.52 0.29 -24.34
N ILE A 175 0.90 1.27 -23.69
CA ILE A 175 1.62 2.36 -22.98
C ILE A 175 2.52 1.76 -21.89
N ASP A 176 2.02 0.81 -21.10
CA ASP A 176 2.77 0.17 -20.01
C ASP A 176 3.98 -0.59 -20.55
N VAL A 177 3.81 -1.41 -21.59
CA VAL A 177 4.93 -2.12 -22.25
C VAL A 177 5.96 -1.14 -22.83
N ALA A 178 5.52 -0.07 -23.48
CA ALA A 178 6.43 0.92 -24.07
C ALA A 178 7.26 1.63 -22.98
N THR A 179 6.63 2.03 -21.89
CA THR A 179 7.31 2.69 -20.76
C THR A 179 8.21 1.74 -19.97
N PHE A 180 7.82 0.46 -19.84
CA PHE A 180 8.67 -0.60 -19.31
C PHE A 180 9.96 -0.75 -20.13
N LEU A 181 9.88 -0.79 -21.47
CA LEU A 181 11.06 -0.87 -22.33
C LEU A 181 11.96 0.36 -22.16
N LEU A 182 11.39 1.55 -21.99
CA LEU A 182 12.15 2.77 -21.67
C LEU A 182 12.87 2.66 -20.32
N ALA A 183 12.21 2.15 -19.28
CA ALA A 183 12.80 1.96 -17.95
C ALA A 183 13.95 0.95 -17.97
N ILE A 184 13.78 -0.19 -18.63
CA ILE A 184 14.86 -1.17 -18.84
C ILE A 184 16.01 -0.57 -19.64
N GLY A 185 15.70 0.17 -20.70
CA GLY A 185 16.71 0.90 -21.49
C GLY A 185 17.54 1.86 -20.63
N ALA A 186 16.89 2.65 -19.77
CA ALA A 186 17.54 3.54 -18.83
C ALA A 186 18.48 2.77 -17.86
N LEU A 187 18.02 1.64 -17.31
CA LEU A 187 18.84 0.78 -16.44
C LEU A 187 20.06 0.19 -17.18
N ILE A 188 19.89 -0.26 -18.42
CA ILE A 188 21.01 -0.79 -19.23
C ILE A 188 22.06 0.30 -19.49
N PHE A 189 21.60 1.52 -19.78
CA PHE A 189 22.46 2.64 -20.18
C PHE A 189 23.28 3.20 -19.01
N VAL A 190 22.73 3.22 -17.78
CA VAL A 190 23.40 3.77 -16.59
C VAL A 190 24.29 2.71 -15.93
N HIS A 191 25.46 3.14 -15.45
CA HIS A 191 26.33 2.31 -14.63
C HIS A 191 26.04 2.53 -13.13
N ILE A 192 25.60 1.47 -12.44
CA ILE A 192 25.38 1.48 -10.98
C ILE A 192 26.59 0.80 -10.33
N PRO A 193 27.42 1.52 -9.56
CA PRO A 193 28.56 0.91 -8.85
C PRO A 193 28.08 -0.03 -7.74
N ASN A 194 28.77 -1.15 -7.57
CA ASN A 194 28.55 -2.01 -6.39
C ASN A 194 29.33 -1.43 -5.20
N PRO A 195 28.74 -1.46 -3.98
CA PRO A 195 29.48 -1.06 -2.78
C PRO A 195 30.63 -2.04 -2.49
N PRO A 196 31.71 -1.55 -1.88
CA PRO A 196 32.74 -2.44 -1.36
C PRO A 196 32.13 -3.35 -0.28
N ARG A 197 32.47 -4.64 -0.29
CA ARG A 197 32.06 -5.58 0.75
C ARG A 197 32.84 -5.25 2.03
N THR A 198 32.10 -4.99 3.12
CA THR A 198 32.69 -4.74 4.44
C THR A 198 32.69 -6.04 5.25
N ASP A 199 33.67 -6.19 6.15
CA ASP A 199 33.74 -7.36 7.06
C ASP A 199 32.53 -7.43 7.99
N GLU A 200 31.95 -6.29 8.39
CA GLU A 200 30.70 -6.19 9.16
C GLU A 200 29.50 -6.79 8.41
N GLY A 201 29.41 -6.57 7.09
CA GLY A 201 28.37 -7.18 6.25
C GLY A 201 28.51 -8.70 6.11
N GLN A 202 29.73 -9.25 6.31
CA GLN A 202 29.97 -10.70 6.31
C GLN A 202 29.68 -11.33 7.68
N GLN A 203 29.95 -10.62 8.77
CA GLN A 203 29.68 -11.08 10.14
C GLN A 203 28.19 -11.00 10.52
N GLY A 204 27.39 -10.15 9.87
CA GLY A 204 25.95 -10.03 10.09
C GLY A 204 25.09 -11.18 9.59
N GLN A 205 25.67 -12.30 9.15
CA GLN A 205 24.95 -13.49 8.63
C GLN A 205 24.42 -14.37 9.78
N GLY A 206 23.55 -13.80 10.65
CA GLY A 206 22.79 -14.54 11.65
C GLY A 206 21.60 -15.29 11.05
N ASN A 207 20.98 -16.15 11.86
CA ASN A 207 19.75 -16.85 11.47
C ASN A 207 18.58 -15.86 11.48
N VAL A 208 18.17 -15.37 10.30
CA VAL A 208 17.10 -14.40 10.07
C VAL A 208 15.79 -14.76 10.82
N TRP A 209 15.51 -16.07 10.96
CA TRP A 209 14.31 -16.55 11.64
C TRP A 209 14.38 -16.39 13.17
N LYS A 210 15.56 -16.54 13.78
CA LYS A 210 15.73 -16.30 15.23
C LYS A 210 15.61 -14.80 15.55
N GLU A 211 16.14 -13.96 14.69
CA GLU A 211 16.06 -12.50 14.84
C GLU A 211 14.64 -11.98 14.60
N ALA A 212 13.91 -12.53 13.63
CA ALA A 212 12.50 -12.23 13.44
C ALA A 212 11.66 -12.60 14.67
N GLY A 213 11.92 -13.75 15.29
CA GLY A 213 11.25 -14.19 16.51
C GLY A 213 11.45 -13.24 17.72
N TYR A 214 12.57 -12.51 17.79
CA TYR A 214 12.81 -11.51 18.83
C TYR A 214 11.80 -10.36 18.76
N GLY A 215 11.55 -9.81 17.58
CA GLY A 215 10.62 -8.71 17.41
C GLY A 215 9.20 -9.06 17.86
N PHE A 216 8.72 -10.25 17.54
CA PHE A 216 7.42 -10.73 18.01
C PHE A 216 7.38 -10.85 19.54
N ARG A 217 8.36 -11.50 20.15
CA ARG A 217 8.44 -11.60 21.64
C ARG A 217 8.48 -10.24 22.29
N TYR A 218 9.23 -9.30 21.72
CA TYR A 218 9.30 -7.93 22.23
C TYR A 218 7.95 -7.24 22.28
N ILE A 219 7.15 -7.38 21.20
CA ILE A 219 5.80 -6.80 21.10
C ILE A 219 4.84 -7.47 22.07
N PHE A 220 4.80 -8.82 22.08
CA PHE A 220 3.87 -9.58 22.92
C PHE A 220 4.15 -9.44 24.42
N ALA A 221 5.40 -9.20 24.82
CA ALA A 221 5.77 -8.98 26.21
C ALA A 221 5.36 -7.60 26.76
N ARG A 222 4.94 -6.67 25.90
CA ARG A 222 4.60 -5.28 26.29
C ARG A 222 3.14 -4.94 25.96
N PRO A 223 2.21 -5.00 26.93
CA PRO A 223 0.77 -4.80 26.68
C PRO A 223 0.42 -3.51 25.94
N SER A 224 1.14 -2.41 26.20
CA SER A 224 0.91 -1.12 25.54
C SER A 224 1.28 -1.17 24.05
N LEU A 225 2.42 -1.77 23.69
CA LEU A 225 2.84 -1.95 22.30
C LEU A 225 1.95 -2.96 21.58
N LEU A 226 1.60 -4.06 22.24
CA LEU A 226 0.65 -5.04 21.71
C LEU A 226 -0.71 -4.41 21.46
N GLY A 227 -1.21 -3.60 22.38
CA GLY A 227 -2.47 -2.87 22.23
C GLY A 227 -2.46 -1.92 21.02
N LEU A 228 -1.41 -1.11 20.88
CA LEU A 228 -1.23 -0.27 19.68
C LEU A 228 -1.15 -1.09 18.41
N GLN A 229 -0.47 -2.23 18.45
CA GLN A 229 -0.38 -3.13 17.29
C GLN A 229 -1.74 -3.73 16.91
N LEU A 230 -2.58 -4.07 17.89
CA LEU A 230 -3.93 -4.56 17.66
C LEU A 230 -4.86 -3.49 17.09
N ILE A 231 -4.74 -2.22 17.54
CA ILE A 231 -5.42 -1.07 16.91
C ILE A 231 -5.07 -0.99 15.42
N PHE A 232 -3.79 -1.11 15.08
CA PHE A 232 -3.37 -1.09 13.68
C PHE A 232 -3.79 -2.34 12.90
N PHE A 233 -3.77 -3.51 13.53
CA PHE A 233 -4.23 -4.74 12.89
C PHE A 233 -5.71 -4.67 12.52
N PHE A 234 -6.58 -4.36 13.48
CA PHE A 234 -8.01 -4.27 13.23
C PHE A 234 -8.39 -3.05 12.37
N GLY A 235 -7.72 -1.90 12.58
CA GLY A 235 -7.89 -0.74 11.74
C GLY A 235 -7.56 -1.03 10.27
N ASN A 236 -6.40 -1.65 10.01
CA ASN A 236 -6.00 -2.07 8.66
C ASN A 236 -6.95 -3.13 8.07
N LEU A 237 -7.50 -4.02 8.89
CA LEU A 237 -8.49 -5.00 8.44
C LEU A 237 -9.75 -4.31 7.92
N PHE A 238 -10.36 -3.43 8.72
CA PHE A 238 -11.58 -2.71 8.33
C PHE A 238 -11.36 -1.80 7.13
N ILE A 239 -10.25 -1.02 7.13
CA ILE A 239 -9.96 -0.14 6.00
C ILE A 239 -9.59 -0.92 4.75
N GLY A 240 -8.93 -2.08 4.87
CA GLY A 240 -8.61 -2.95 3.74
C GLY A 240 -9.86 -3.53 3.09
N VAL A 241 -10.85 -3.99 3.90
CA VAL A 241 -12.17 -4.40 3.40
C VAL A 241 -12.86 -3.23 2.71
N TRP A 242 -12.84 -2.05 3.33
CA TRP A 242 -13.44 -0.83 2.79
C TRP A 242 -12.83 -0.45 1.43
N TYR A 243 -11.50 -0.36 1.32
CA TYR A 243 -10.83 -0.01 0.06
C TYR A 243 -11.11 -1.01 -1.06
N THR A 244 -11.21 -2.29 -0.75
CA THR A 244 -11.54 -3.34 -1.74
C THR A 244 -12.92 -3.11 -2.36
N LEU A 245 -13.87 -2.58 -1.59
CA LEU A 245 -15.26 -2.39 -2.03
C LEU A 245 -15.54 -1.05 -2.69
N VAL A 246 -14.67 -0.04 -2.53
CA VAL A 246 -14.87 1.28 -3.12
C VAL A 246 -15.02 1.20 -4.64
N ALA A 247 -14.12 0.50 -5.32
CA ALA A 247 -14.14 0.41 -6.77
C ALA A 247 -15.39 -0.32 -7.30
N PRO A 248 -15.71 -1.55 -6.88
CA PRO A 248 -16.89 -2.26 -7.38
C PRO A 248 -18.20 -1.55 -7.03
N MET A 249 -18.31 -0.92 -5.84
CA MET A 249 -19.50 -0.16 -5.46
C MET A 249 -19.72 1.06 -6.38
N ILE A 250 -18.67 1.83 -6.67
CA ILE A 250 -18.77 2.98 -7.57
C ILE A 250 -19.11 2.51 -8.99
N LEU A 251 -18.42 1.49 -9.52
CA LEU A 251 -18.64 0.98 -10.86
C LEU A 251 -20.06 0.50 -11.06
N ILE A 252 -20.60 -0.30 -10.11
CA ILE A 252 -21.98 -0.81 -10.24
C ILE A 252 -23.01 0.32 -10.14
N ARG A 253 -22.81 1.34 -9.29
CA ARG A 253 -23.71 2.48 -9.14
C ARG A 253 -23.64 3.49 -10.28
N THR A 254 -22.56 3.52 -11.04
CA THR A 254 -22.33 4.49 -12.13
C THR A 254 -22.37 3.86 -13.52
N GLY A 255 -22.82 2.59 -13.64
CA GLY A 255 -22.87 1.89 -14.93
C GLY A 255 -21.48 1.68 -15.55
N ASN A 256 -20.49 1.31 -14.73
CA ASN A 256 -19.08 1.10 -15.09
C ASN A 256 -18.35 2.36 -15.59
N ASN A 257 -18.67 3.52 -15.03
CA ASN A 257 -18.00 4.78 -15.39
C ASN A 257 -16.60 4.86 -14.77
N SER A 258 -15.58 4.58 -15.59
CA SER A 258 -14.17 4.63 -15.21
C SER A 258 -13.70 6.01 -14.78
N LEU A 259 -14.26 7.08 -15.37
CA LEU A 259 -13.89 8.45 -15.07
C LEU A 259 -14.33 8.86 -13.65
N VAL A 260 -15.54 8.46 -13.25
CA VAL A 260 -16.05 8.70 -11.88
C VAL A 260 -15.16 7.98 -10.86
N LEU A 261 -14.83 6.72 -11.11
CA LEU A 261 -13.91 5.97 -10.26
C LEU A 261 -12.53 6.65 -10.19
N GLY A 262 -12.01 7.11 -11.31
CA GLY A 262 -10.73 7.83 -11.40
C GLY A 262 -10.74 9.10 -10.53
N TYR A 263 -11.78 9.92 -10.61
CA TYR A 263 -11.92 11.13 -9.78
C TYR A 263 -11.93 10.81 -8.28
N VAL A 264 -12.68 9.79 -7.88
CA VAL A 264 -12.77 9.41 -6.45
C VAL A 264 -11.43 8.91 -5.92
N LEU A 265 -10.73 8.01 -6.64
CA LEU A 265 -9.44 7.50 -6.20
C LEU A 265 -8.36 8.59 -6.19
N THR A 266 -8.34 9.47 -7.19
CA THR A 266 -7.46 10.65 -7.21
C THR A 266 -7.73 11.58 -6.03
N ALA A 267 -9.00 11.81 -5.68
CA ALA A 267 -9.37 12.63 -4.52
C ALA A 267 -8.83 12.03 -3.22
N GLY A 268 -8.85 10.70 -3.08
CA GLY A 268 -8.25 10.01 -1.94
C GLY A 268 -6.74 10.21 -1.84
N ALA A 269 -6.02 10.10 -2.95
CA ALA A 269 -4.59 10.33 -3.00
C ALA A 269 -4.24 11.80 -2.66
N ILE A 270 -5.02 12.77 -3.18
CA ILE A 270 -4.88 14.20 -2.83
C ILE A 270 -5.10 14.41 -1.33
N GLY A 271 -6.13 13.78 -0.74
CA GLY A 271 -6.38 13.85 0.70
C GLY A 271 -5.17 13.41 1.52
N GLY A 272 -4.54 12.30 1.15
CA GLY A 272 -3.31 11.82 1.79
C GLY A 272 -2.14 12.80 1.67
N VAL A 273 -1.93 13.39 0.49
CA VAL A 273 -0.88 14.41 0.26
C VAL A 273 -1.15 15.66 1.11
N VAL A 274 -2.37 16.19 1.08
CA VAL A 274 -2.77 17.35 1.89
C VAL A 274 -2.58 17.08 3.37
N GLY A 275 -3.00 15.90 3.86
CA GLY A 275 -2.78 15.48 5.24
C GLY A 275 -1.30 15.45 5.63
N GLY A 276 -0.45 14.93 4.75
CA GLY A 276 1.01 14.93 4.94
C GLY A 276 1.59 16.34 5.06
N VAL A 277 1.18 17.26 4.18
CA VAL A 277 1.60 18.67 4.23
C VAL A 277 1.14 19.33 5.52
N VAL A 278 -0.13 19.15 5.91
CA VAL A 278 -0.69 19.73 7.15
C VAL A 278 0.09 19.27 8.39
N ILE A 279 0.38 17.97 8.48
CA ILE A 279 1.16 17.41 9.61
C ILE A 279 2.60 17.95 9.61
N SER A 280 3.23 18.07 8.44
CA SER A 280 4.59 18.61 8.32
C SER A 280 4.68 20.08 8.79
N LEU A 281 3.62 20.88 8.55
CA LEU A 281 3.60 22.28 8.91
C LEU A 281 3.16 22.53 10.37
N ARG A 282 2.20 21.75 10.90
CA ARG A 282 1.60 21.99 12.23
C ARG A 282 2.15 21.06 13.32
N GLY A 283 2.82 19.98 12.96
CA GLY A 283 3.17 18.89 13.87
C GLY A 283 1.96 18.05 14.28
N GLY A 284 2.19 17.06 15.16
CA GLY A 284 1.17 16.19 15.72
C GLY A 284 0.51 16.75 16.99
N PHE A 285 -0.29 15.92 17.63
CA PHE A 285 -0.87 16.22 18.95
C PHE A 285 0.20 16.19 20.04
N LYS A 286 0.01 16.99 21.13
CA LYS A 286 0.88 16.96 22.31
C LYS A 286 0.99 15.55 22.92
N ARG A 287 -0.13 14.85 23.04
CA ARG A 287 -0.19 13.41 23.31
C ARG A 287 -0.31 12.68 21.99
N ILE A 288 0.75 11.99 21.60
CA ILE A 288 0.88 11.38 20.28
C ILE A 288 -0.17 10.26 20.05
N VAL A 289 -0.54 9.56 21.14
CA VAL A 289 -1.56 8.50 21.09
C VAL A 289 -2.92 9.01 20.59
N HIS A 290 -3.26 10.28 20.85
CA HIS A 290 -4.49 10.88 20.31
C HIS A 290 -4.44 11.00 18.77
N GLY A 291 -3.26 11.22 18.19
CA GLY A 291 -3.07 11.21 16.74
C GLY A 291 -3.44 9.86 16.11
N VAL A 292 -3.16 8.78 16.84
CA VAL A 292 -3.55 7.41 16.42
C VAL A 292 -5.06 7.21 16.61
N LEU A 293 -5.53 7.31 17.86
CA LEU A 293 -6.91 6.89 18.20
C LEU A 293 -7.98 7.81 17.63
N ALA A 294 -7.84 9.13 17.79
CA ALA A 294 -8.77 10.09 17.22
C ALA A 294 -8.66 10.12 15.68
N GLY A 295 -7.43 9.98 15.14
CA GLY A 295 -7.22 9.88 13.72
C GLY A 295 -8.01 8.71 13.10
N TRP A 296 -7.91 7.51 13.68
CA TRP A 296 -8.71 6.35 13.24
C TRP A 296 -10.21 6.60 13.37
N ALA A 297 -10.69 7.10 14.49
CA ALA A 297 -12.12 7.35 14.71
C ALA A 297 -12.68 8.37 13.70
N ILE A 298 -12.02 9.52 13.53
CA ILE A 298 -12.48 10.58 12.63
C ILE A 298 -12.42 10.15 11.15
N SER A 299 -11.30 9.55 10.71
CA SER A 299 -11.18 9.00 9.36
C SER A 299 -12.28 7.99 9.06
N SER A 300 -12.60 7.12 10.03
CA SER A 300 -13.62 6.08 9.88
C SER A 300 -15.04 6.63 9.86
N ILE A 301 -15.32 7.78 10.49
CA ILE A 301 -16.62 8.48 10.35
C ILE A 301 -16.84 8.87 8.88
N PHE A 302 -15.85 9.47 8.23
CA PHE A 302 -15.96 9.84 6.83
C PHE A 302 -16.01 8.63 5.90
N SER A 303 -15.27 7.56 6.24
CA SER A 303 -15.35 6.28 5.52
C SER A 303 -16.75 5.63 5.65
N MET A 304 -17.38 5.73 6.81
CA MET A 304 -18.76 5.28 7.03
C MET A 304 -19.76 6.09 6.21
N LEU A 305 -19.66 7.42 6.25
CA LEU A 305 -20.52 8.32 5.49
C LEU A 305 -20.37 8.13 3.98
N PHE A 306 -19.19 7.72 3.50
CA PHE A 306 -18.96 7.43 2.09
C PHE A 306 -19.91 6.35 1.55
N GLY A 307 -20.25 5.34 2.34
CA GLY A 307 -21.21 4.29 1.97
C GLY A 307 -22.64 4.81 1.74
N VAL A 308 -23.03 5.91 2.38
CA VAL A 308 -24.33 6.56 2.18
C VAL A 308 -24.38 7.34 0.86
N GLY A 309 -23.22 7.75 0.33
CA GLY A 309 -23.10 8.56 -0.88
C GLY A 309 -23.63 7.84 -2.13
N THR A 310 -24.28 8.62 -3.02
CA THR A 310 -24.78 8.14 -4.31
C THR A 310 -24.27 8.95 -5.49
N THR A 311 -23.60 10.06 -5.24
CA THR A 311 -23.13 10.99 -6.26
C THR A 311 -21.66 11.35 -6.08
N LEU A 312 -21.03 11.76 -7.17
CA LEU A 312 -19.63 12.22 -7.18
C LEU A 312 -19.39 13.38 -6.21
N PHE A 313 -20.35 14.30 -6.09
CA PHE A 313 -20.26 15.46 -5.19
C PHE A 313 -20.22 15.06 -3.70
N VAL A 314 -20.72 13.89 -3.35
CA VAL A 314 -20.66 13.34 -1.98
C VAL A 314 -19.40 12.47 -1.82
N TRP A 315 -19.08 11.64 -2.80
CA TRP A 315 -17.93 10.74 -2.72
C TRP A 315 -16.58 11.44 -2.67
N ILE A 316 -16.39 12.51 -3.50
CA ILE A 316 -15.10 13.24 -3.53
C ILE A 316 -14.75 13.84 -2.18
N PRO A 317 -15.56 14.71 -1.55
CA PRO A 317 -15.18 15.32 -0.27
C PRO A 317 -15.03 14.29 0.85
N LEU A 318 -15.89 13.26 0.89
CA LEU A 318 -15.79 12.22 1.89
C LEU A 318 -14.54 11.35 1.70
N MET A 319 -14.11 11.11 0.47
CA MET A 319 -12.87 10.41 0.17
C MET A 319 -11.65 11.21 0.61
N VAL A 320 -11.61 12.52 0.33
CA VAL A 320 -10.55 13.41 0.81
C VAL A 320 -10.50 13.43 2.34
N LEU A 321 -11.66 13.60 3.00
CA LEU A 321 -11.74 13.67 4.45
C LEU A 321 -11.41 12.33 5.14
N SER A 322 -11.70 11.20 4.51
CA SER A 322 -11.33 9.88 5.05
C SER A 322 -9.83 9.63 4.98
N THR A 323 -9.14 10.14 3.96
CA THR A 323 -7.72 9.85 3.73
C THR A 323 -6.76 10.89 4.33
N ILE A 324 -7.23 12.13 4.58
CA ILE A 324 -6.41 13.23 5.12
C ILE A 324 -5.78 12.91 6.49
N PHE A 325 -6.40 12.04 7.27
CA PHE A 325 -5.91 11.62 8.59
C PHE A 325 -4.87 10.50 8.53
N GLY A 326 -4.71 9.83 7.39
CA GLY A 326 -3.75 8.74 7.21
C GLY A 326 -2.31 9.10 7.62
N PRO A 327 -1.73 10.21 7.14
CA PRO A 327 -0.40 10.65 7.56
C PRO A 327 -0.30 10.92 9.07
N LEU A 328 -1.33 11.51 9.69
CA LEU A 328 -1.38 11.74 11.14
C LEU A 328 -1.32 10.42 11.91
N ILE A 329 -2.14 9.45 11.52
CA ILE A 329 -2.21 8.12 12.16
C ILE A 329 -0.84 7.44 12.07
N ASN A 330 -0.26 7.39 10.85
CA ASN A 330 1.00 6.69 10.60
C ASN A 330 2.21 7.37 11.27
N SER A 331 2.33 8.69 11.17
CA SER A 331 3.43 9.44 11.80
C SER A 331 3.36 9.39 13.32
N SER A 332 2.17 9.52 13.92
CA SER A 332 1.96 9.39 15.36
C SER A 332 2.34 7.98 15.85
N ASN A 333 1.86 6.94 15.17
CA ASN A 333 2.24 5.57 15.49
C ASN A 333 3.75 5.37 15.38
N GLN A 334 4.36 5.82 14.30
CA GLN A 334 5.81 5.69 14.10
C GLN A 334 6.60 6.39 15.21
N ALA A 335 6.19 7.59 15.61
CA ALA A 335 6.84 8.36 16.67
C ALA A 335 6.78 7.64 18.03
N ILE A 336 5.64 7.05 18.42
CA ILE A 336 5.53 6.25 19.65
C ILE A 336 6.52 5.08 19.62
N TRP A 337 6.56 4.32 18.53
CA TRP A 337 7.46 3.17 18.43
C TRP A 337 8.93 3.58 18.44
N GLN A 338 9.29 4.69 17.81
CA GLN A 338 10.67 5.21 17.82
C GLN A 338 11.09 5.67 19.23
N ALA A 339 10.20 6.29 19.99
CA ALA A 339 10.50 6.73 21.36
C ALA A 339 10.62 5.55 22.35
N LYS A 340 9.82 4.48 22.17
CA LYS A 340 9.70 3.37 23.12
C LYS A 340 10.63 2.18 22.84
N VAL A 341 11.19 2.08 21.64
CA VAL A 341 12.04 0.96 21.22
C VAL A 341 13.48 1.44 21.04
N ALA A 342 14.42 0.82 21.74
CA ALA A 342 15.83 1.19 21.66
C ALA A 342 16.36 1.01 20.20
N PRO A 343 17.23 1.95 19.73
CA PRO A 343 17.69 1.99 18.35
C PRO A 343 18.34 0.70 17.84
N ASP A 344 19.06 -0.02 18.71
CA ASP A 344 19.77 -1.27 18.41
C ASP A 344 18.85 -2.46 18.11
N VAL A 345 17.58 -2.41 18.55
CA VAL A 345 16.57 -3.46 18.30
C VAL A 345 15.43 -2.99 17.41
N GLN A 346 15.39 -1.72 17.00
CA GLN A 346 14.31 -1.16 16.15
C GLN A 346 14.13 -1.94 14.86
N GLY A 347 15.19 -2.33 14.19
CA GLY A 347 15.10 -3.08 12.95
C GLY A 347 14.29 -4.37 13.09
N ARG A 348 14.55 -5.15 14.14
CA ARG A 348 13.88 -6.44 14.43
C ARG A 348 12.42 -6.22 14.84
N VAL A 349 12.19 -5.25 15.72
CA VAL A 349 10.84 -4.96 16.23
C VAL A 349 9.96 -4.34 15.13
N PHE A 350 10.49 -3.42 14.33
CA PHE A 350 9.73 -2.77 13.26
C PHE A 350 9.40 -3.73 12.11
N SER A 351 10.28 -4.69 11.83
CA SER A 351 10.00 -5.76 10.86
C SER A 351 8.83 -6.63 11.34
N ALA A 352 8.84 -7.08 12.60
CA ALA A 352 7.74 -7.85 13.18
C ALA A 352 6.42 -7.05 13.20
N ARG A 353 6.48 -5.78 13.63
CA ARG A 353 5.36 -4.85 13.62
C ARG A 353 4.74 -4.73 12.22
N ARG A 354 5.59 -4.55 11.20
CA ARG A 354 5.16 -4.41 9.81
C ARG A 354 4.49 -5.68 9.30
N LEU A 355 5.04 -6.85 9.60
CA LEU A 355 4.44 -8.13 9.23
C LEU A 355 3.06 -8.32 9.86
N ILE A 356 2.89 -8.02 11.16
CA ILE A 356 1.59 -8.10 11.83
C ILE A 356 0.59 -7.14 11.16
N ALA A 357 0.99 -5.89 10.92
CA ALA A 357 0.11 -4.88 10.33
C ALA A 357 -0.31 -5.24 8.90
N TRP A 358 0.60 -5.79 8.09
CA TRP A 358 0.36 -6.11 6.69
C TRP A 358 -0.26 -7.48 6.45
N PHE A 359 -0.29 -8.34 7.47
CA PHE A 359 -0.95 -9.64 7.39
C PHE A 359 -2.44 -9.53 7.04
N THR A 360 -3.06 -8.40 7.32
CA THR A 360 -4.45 -8.11 6.94
C THR A 360 -4.64 -7.89 5.44
N ASN A 361 -3.60 -7.49 4.70
CA ASN A 361 -3.70 -7.13 3.30
C ASN A 361 -4.18 -8.28 2.37
N PRO A 362 -3.73 -9.54 2.50
CA PRO A 362 -4.30 -10.64 1.74
C PRO A 362 -5.67 -11.09 2.26
N ILE A 363 -5.98 -10.85 3.54
CA ILE A 363 -7.22 -11.31 4.18
C ILE A 363 -8.39 -10.38 3.87
N SER A 364 -8.16 -9.06 3.94
CA SER A 364 -9.22 -8.06 3.74
C SER A 364 -9.96 -8.19 2.41
N PRO A 365 -9.29 -8.39 1.24
CA PRO A 365 -10.00 -8.54 -0.01
C PRO A 365 -10.84 -9.82 -0.11
N ILE A 366 -10.40 -10.91 0.53
CA ILE A 366 -11.17 -12.16 0.59
C ILE A 366 -12.45 -11.94 1.40
N ILE A 367 -12.31 -11.34 2.59
CA ILE A 367 -13.49 -11.01 3.43
C ILE A 367 -14.42 -10.07 2.68
N ALA A 368 -13.87 -9.00 2.09
CA ALA A 368 -14.63 -7.99 1.37
C ALA A 368 -15.45 -8.61 0.24
N GLY A 369 -14.80 -9.36 -0.65
CA GLY A 369 -15.43 -9.97 -1.80
C GLY A 369 -16.48 -11.02 -1.40
N THR A 370 -16.10 -11.92 -0.49
CA THR A 370 -17.03 -12.98 -0.04
C THR A 370 -18.26 -12.40 0.64
N LEU A 371 -18.10 -11.45 1.56
CA LEU A 371 -19.24 -10.82 2.22
C LEU A 371 -20.10 -10.00 1.25
N ALA A 372 -19.47 -9.26 0.33
CA ALA A 372 -20.20 -8.49 -0.66
C ALA A 372 -21.04 -9.40 -1.57
N ASP A 373 -20.38 -10.34 -2.25
CA ASP A 373 -21.02 -11.13 -3.33
C ASP A 373 -22.04 -12.16 -2.81
N TYR A 374 -21.77 -12.80 -1.66
CA TYR A 374 -22.58 -13.91 -1.17
C TYR A 374 -23.52 -13.56 0.00
N VAL A 375 -23.30 -12.43 0.70
CA VAL A 375 -24.11 -12.07 1.87
C VAL A 375 -24.85 -10.75 1.65
N PHE A 376 -24.13 -9.64 1.47
CA PHE A 376 -24.74 -8.31 1.50
C PHE A 376 -25.48 -7.94 0.22
N GLU A 377 -24.91 -8.20 -0.97
CA GLU A 377 -25.61 -7.90 -2.24
C GLU A 377 -26.89 -8.74 -2.41
N PRO A 378 -26.90 -10.06 -2.17
CA PRO A 378 -28.14 -10.83 -2.20
C PRO A 378 -29.16 -10.36 -1.16
N ALA A 379 -28.71 -10.09 0.07
CA ALA A 379 -29.59 -9.67 1.14
C ALA A 379 -30.23 -8.29 0.89
N MET A 380 -29.57 -7.39 0.15
CA MET A 380 -30.14 -6.07 -0.18
C MET A 380 -30.98 -6.06 -1.45
N LYS A 381 -30.94 -7.11 -2.28
CA LYS A 381 -31.79 -7.28 -3.47
C LYS A 381 -33.15 -7.86 -3.19
N THR A 382 -33.31 -8.61 -2.09
CA THR A 382 -34.52 -9.30 -1.69
C THR A 382 -35.26 -8.54 -0.58
N ALA A 383 -36.56 -8.81 -0.37
CA ALA A 383 -37.30 -8.33 0.79
C ALA A 383 -36.83 -9.05 2.07
N SER A 384 -35.63 -8.73 2.51
CA SER A 384 -34.98 -9.31 3.68
C SER A 384 -35.04 -8.37 4.88
N PRO A 385 -34.80 -8.84 6.11
CA PRO A 385 -34.69 -7.98 7.29
C PRO A 385 -33.61 -6.87 7.13
N LEU A 386 -32.49 -7.15 6.44
CA LEU A 386 -31.45 -6.17 6.18
C LEU A 386 -31.94 -5.08 5.22
N ALA A 387 -32.64 -5.44 4.15
CA ALA A 387 -33.17 -4.47 3.20
C ALA A 387 -34.26 -3.59 3.83
N SER A 388 -35.13 -4.15 4.70
CA SER A 388 -36.15 -3.37 5.40
C SER A 388 -35.57 -2.44 6.46
N LEU A 389 -34.51 -2.86 7.15
CA LEU A 389 -33.87 -2.07 8.20
C LEU A 389 -32.94 -0.96 7.67
N PHE A 390 -32.17 -1.25 6.63
CA PHE A 390 -31.12 -0.36 6.11
C PHE A 390 -31.34 0.18 4.70
N GLY A 391 -32.41 -0.25 4.00
CA GLY A 391 -32.70 0.19 2.64
C GLY A 391 -32.88 1.70 2.50
N TRP A 392 -33.47 2.35 3.51
CA TRP A 392 -33.61 3.81 3.56
C TRP A 392 -32.25 4.56 3.60
N LEU A 393 -31.20 3.91 4.16
CA LEU A 393 -29.88 4.52 4.37
C LEU A 393 -29.00 4.43 3.13
N VAL A 394 -29.01 3.27 2.45
CA VAL A 394 -28.07 3.00 1.35
C VAL A 394 -28.66 3.12 -0.05
N HIS A 395 -29.93 3.49 -0.16
CA HIS A 395 -30.74 3.52 -1.38
C HIS A 395 -30.81 2.14 -2.07
N PRO A 396 -32.02 1.57 -2.22
CA PRO A 396 -32.20 0.25 -2.84
C PRO A 396 -31.67 0.23 -4.27
N GLY A 397 -31.02 -0.87 -4.64
CA GLY A 397 -30.52 -1.06 -6.00
C GLY A 397 -29.16 -1.76 -6.04
N PRO A 398 -28.58 -1.91 -7.22
CA PRO A 398 -27.25 -2.52 -7.39
C PRO A 398 -26.18 -1.76 -6.58
N GLY A 399 -25.35 -2.51 -5.84
CA GLY A 399 -24.30 -1.94 -4.98
C GLY A 399 -24.78 -1.50 -3.59
N ALA A 400 -26.06 -1.72 -3.24
CA ALA A 400 -26.58 -1.38 -1.91
C ALA A 400 -25.95 -2.26 -0.82
N GLY A 401 -25.71 -3.53 -1.09
CA GLY A 401 -25.01 -4.44 -0.18
C GLY A 401 -23.57 -4.03 0.09
N MET A 402 -22.83 -3.67 -0.95
CA MET A 402 -21.46 -3.15 -0.80
C MET A 402 -21.43 -1.84 -0.01
N ALA A 403 -22.38 -0.93 -0.28
CA ALA A 403 -22.51 0.33 0.45
C ALA A 403 -22.79 0.11 1.95
N LEU A 404 -23.67 -0.83 2.28
CA LEU A 404 -23.93 -1.21 3.67
C LEU A 404 -22.70 -1.81 4.34
N LEU A 405 -21.94 -2.65 3.64
CA LEU A 405 -20.71 -3.22 4.15
C LEU A 405 -19.62 -2.14 4.36
N LEU A 406 -19.55 -1.11 3.50
CA LEU A 406 -18.68 0.06 3.71
C LEU A 406 -19.04 0.81 5.00
N ILE A 407 -20.36 0.96 5.29
CA ILE A 407 -20.85 1.57 6.53
C ILE A 407 -20.42 0.75 7.75
N PHE A 408 -20.57 -0.56 7.71
CA PHE A 408 -20.14 -1.44 8.81
C PHE A 408 -18.62 -1.43 9.01
N CYS A 409 -17.84 -1.36 7.94
CA CYS A 409 -16.39 -1.21 8.04
C CYS A 409 -16.00 0.13 8.68
N GLY A 410 -16.63 1.23 8.27
CA GLY A 410 -16.44 2.52 8.90
C GLY A 410 -16.82 2.52 10.38
N PHE A 411 -17.97 1.93 10.73
CA PHE A 411 -18.37 1.75 12.14
C PHE A 411 -17.36 0.92 12.93
N GLY A 412 -16.87 -0.20 12.35
CA GLY A 412 -15.81 -1.01 12.95
C GLY A 412 -14.52 -0.21 13.21
N GLY A 413 -14.12 0.63 12.25
CA GLY A 413 -12.98 1.54 12.42
C GLY A 413 -13.18 2.59 13.53
N ILE A 414 -14.41 3.13 13.67
CA ILE A 414 -14.77 4.02 14.81
C ILE A 414 -14.62 3.27 16.13
N LEU A 415 -15.14 2.04 16.21
CA LEU A 415 -15.01 1.21 17.42
C LEU A 415 -13.55 0.90 17.76
N VAL A 416 -12.70 0.66 16.76
CA VAL A 416 -11.26 0.47 16.95
C VAL A 416 -10.61 1.73 17.53
N GLY A 417 -10.86 2.90 16.92
CA GLY A 417 -10.30 4.16 17.39
C GLY A 417 -10.79 4.54 18.79
N LEU A 418 -12.11 4.53 19.00
CA LEU A 418 -12.70 4.86 20.32
C LEU A 418 -12.42 3.77 21.35
N GLY A 419 -12.46 2.48 20.98
CA GLY A 419 -12.17 1.35 21.86
C GLY A 419 -10.78 1.45 22.49
N GLY A 420 -9.80 1.98 21.76
CA GLY A 420 -8.47 2.25 22.30
C GLY A 420 -8.45 3.19 23.50
N TYR A 421 -9.40 4.14 23.60
CA TYR A 421 -9.52 5.02 24.76
C TYR A 421 -10.02 4.32 26.03
N PHE A 422 -10.79 3.25 25.89
CA PHE A 422 -11.29 2.47 27.04
C PHE A 422 -10.24 1.51 27.61
N ILE A 423 -9.15 1.26 26.90
CA ILE A 423 -8.08 0.37 27.33
C ILE A 423 -6.92 1.22 27.89
N PRO A 424 -6.71 1.24 29.24
CA PRO A 424 -5.67 2.08 29.86
C PRO A 424 -4.26 1.83 29.30
N ALA A 425 -3.93 0.58 28.99
CA ALA A 425 -2.63 0.22 28.41
C ALA A 425 -2.36 0.89 27.04
N ILE A 426 -3.41 1.21 26.28
CA ILE A 426 -3.31 1.87 24.98
C ILE A 426 -3.36 3.38 25.15
N ARG A 427 -4.37 3.88 25.87
CA ARG A 427 -4.56 5.32 26.09
C ARG A 427 -3.36 5.99 26.77
N ASN A 428 -2.73 5.27 27.70
CA ASN A 428 -1.59 5.75 28.47
C ASN A 428 -0.26 5.12 28.02
N ALA A 429 -0.18 4.64 26.76
CA ALA A 429 1.00 3.95 26.24
C ALA A 429 2.28 4.80 26.33
N GLU A 430 2.16 6.12 26.20
CA GLU A 430 3.27 7.05 26.32
C GLU A 430 3.78 7.17 27.77
N ASP A 431 2.89 7.06 28.76
CA ASP A 431 3.22 7.22 30.19
C ASP A 431 3.67 5.89 30.83
N ILE A 432 3.08 4.75 30.41
CA ILE A 432 3.34 3.42 30.99
C ILE A 432 4.72 2.88 30.57
N LEU A 433 5.11 3.10 29.32
CA LEU A 433 6.40 2.68 28.81
C LEU A 433 7.37 3.86 28.88
N PRO A 434 8.49 3.76 29.59
CA PRO A 434 9.53 4.80 29.56
C PRO A 434 10.11 4.91 28.15
N ASP A 435 10.58 6.11 27.81
CA ASP A 435 11.34 6.29 26.58
C ASP A 435 12.67 5.54 26.70
N HIS A 436 13.18 5.03 25.58
CA HIS A 436 14.38 4.18 25.60
C HIS A 436 15.63 4.90 26.13
N ASP A 437 15.69 6.24 26.05
CA ASP A 437 16.73 7.11 26.55
C ASP A 437 16.53 7.57 28.02
N ALA A 438 15.33 7.36 28.57
CA ALA A 438 15.02 7.65 29.98
C ALA A 438 15.47 6.54 30.93
N ILE A 439 15.90 5.36 30.45
CA ILE A 439 16.43 4.28 31.25
C ILE A 439 17.92 4.54 31.48
N PRO A 440 18.40 4.78 32.76
CA PRO A 440 19.83 4.86 33.01
C PRO A 440 20.51 3.56 32.52
N VAL A 441 21.65 3.71 31.85
CA VAL A 441 22.48 2.56 31.37
C VAL A 441 23.12 1.89 32.60
N SER A 442 22.34 1.16 33.42
CA SER A 442 22.82 0.32 34.48
C SER A 442 21.86 -0.80 34.75
N GLU A 443 22.11 -1.88 34.09
CA GLU A 443 22.00 -3.31 34.42
C GLU A 443 21.73 -4.13 33.14
N PRO A 444 22.54 -5.15 32.85
CA PRO A 444 22.19 -6.11 31.81
C PRO A 444 20.95 -6.88 32.24
N ILE A 445 19.85 -6.76 31.50
CA ILE A 445 18.66 -7.58 31.67
C ILE A 445 19.08 -9.01 31.41
N THR A 446 19.31 -9.77 32.48
CA THR A 446 19.41 -11.24 32.43
C THR A 446 18.05 -11.79 31.96
N VAL A 447 18.02 -12.33 30.76
CA VAL A 447 16.87 -13.06 30.17
C VAL A 447 17.00 -14.53 30.48
#